data_3ee103d0aabb65ff399dabfa5373781a
#
_entry.id   3ee103d0aabb65ff399dabfa5373781a
#
_cell.length_a   1.000
_cell.length_b   1.000
_cell.length_c   1.000
_cell.angle_alpha   90.00
_cell.angle_beta   90.00
_cell.angle_gamma   90.00
#
_symmetry.space_group_name_H-M   'P 1'
#
loop_
_entity.id
_entity.type
_entity.pdbx_description
1 polymer ?
#
loop_
_entity_poly.entity_id
_entity_poly.type
_entity_poly.pdbx_seq_one_letter_code
_entity_poly.pdbx_strand_id
1 'polypeptide(L)'
;MTIYDNDSTVSVKLWDEKANLPGIEKLKPGDLIKIIKAYIKSDLNGSPTINVGSGSEIDKTNQESEIRSIEALAIDSSEIKENQNDLVVSGKIDGGISTLEFTNRRGEPGKALRMRLKGKDNAVTRVVLWGKDESLLPKVVSQDAKVMLLGVRTKTGNQGLEIHGNDATMVKIDGEKEAEPVIVRIATINRNEKERTSAIGVDSKKNLVYMSDSSNMLDSVNNGDVIECMPSKVFGNSLTIDSESFVRKIDDNNSIPTLSDLRTKISEIKSGNDYCVEAIILKASEKREVQTKTGETIMLAEMFVEDDSGQIWIKGWRNQATLLDGFSVGEVISVTPVNAKVGLEGRTELFLTRFSTVTKKN
;
A
#
# COMPACT_ATOMS: atom_id res chain seq x y z
N MET A 1 -17.28 -18.35 4.95
CA MET A 1 -17.76 -17.47 3.86
C MET A 1 -18.49 -16.27 4.45
N THR A 2 -18.63 -15.18 3.70
CA THR A 2 -19.46 -14.04 4.11
C THR A 2 -20.71 -14.01 3.23
N ILE A 3 -21.85 -13.78 3.82
CA ILE A 3 -23.12 -13.57 3.13
C ILE A 3 -23.67 -12.18 3.46
N TYR A 4 -24.60 -11.71 2.68
CA TYR A 4 -25.23 -10.41 2.90
C TYR A 4 -26.72 -10.45 2.52
N ASP A 5 -27.46 -9.51 3.08
CA ASP A 5 -28.81 -9.15 2.70
C ASP A 5 -28.87 -7.67 2.30
N ASN A 6 -30.08 -7.06 2.33
CA ASN A 6 -30.24 -5.66 1.94
C ASN A 6 -29.62 -4.64 2.92
N ASP A 7 -29.29 -5.05 4.14
CA ASP A 7 -28.92 -4.15 5.23
C ASP A 7 -27.53 -4.41 5.78
N SER A 8 -27.04 -5.64 5.70
CA SER A 8 -25.81 -6.04 6.40
C SER A 8 -25.09 -7.24 5.79
N THR A 9 -23.88 -7.46 6.25
CA THR A 9 -23.08 -8.66 5.99
C THR A 9 -22.90 -9.46 7.27
N VAL A 10 -22.72 -10.76 7.15
CA VAL A 10 -22.44 -11.65 8.28
C VAL A 10 -21.53 -12.80 7.87
N SER A 11 -20.61 -13.16 8.76
CA SER A 11 -19.76 -14.34 8.59
C SER A 11 -20.49 -15.64 8.82
N VAL A 12 -20.28 -16.62 7.94
CA VAL A 12 -20.80 -17.98 8.06
C VAL A 12 -19.64 -18.95 8.27
N LYS A 13 -19.69 -19.71 9.35
CA LYS A 13 -18.76 -20.80 9.67
C LYS A 13 -19.40 -22.14 9.37
N LEU A 14 -18.67 -22.97 8.63
CA LEU A 14 -19.07 -24.33 8.29
C LEU A 14 -18.27 -25.29 9.16
N TRP A 15 -18.96 -26.25 9.79
CA TRP A 15 -18.36 -27.20 10.70
C TRP A 15 -18.46 -28.62 10.16
N ASP A 16 -17.49 -29.47 10.51
CA ASP A 16 -17.44 -30.89 10.20
C ASP A 16 -17.58 -31.18 8.69
N GLU A 17 -18.43 -32.12 8.34
CA GLU A 17 -18.71 -32.53 6.95
C GLU A 17 -19.21 -31.37 6.07
N LYS A 18 -19.82 -30.33 6.67
CA LYS A 18 -20.31 -29.15 5.94
C LYS A 18 -19.18 -28.28 5.40
N ALA A 19 -17.99 -28.36 5.96
CA ALA A 19 -16.82 -27.66 5.42
C ALA A 19 -16.38 -28.20 4.04
N ASN A 20 -16.71 -29.45 3.73
CA ASN A 20 -16.29 -30.16 2.51
C ASN A 20 -17.48 -30.57 1.63
N LEU A 21 -18.66 -29.94 1.78
CA LEU A 21 -19.81 -30.28 0.94
C LEU A 21 -19.56 -29.97 -0.54
N PRO A 22 -19.78 -30.94 -1.45
CA PRO A 22 -19.58 -30.77 -2.90
C PRO A 22 -20.41 -29.63 -3.53
N GLY A 23 -21.46 -29.17 -2.84
CA GLY A 23 -22.30 -28.07 -3.28
C GLY A 23 -21.69 -26.68 -2.97
N ILE A 24 -20.90 -26.58 -1.89
CA ILE A 24 -20.32 -25.30 -1.43
C ILE A 24 -19.15 -24.88 -2.32
N GLU A 25 -18.36 -25.81 -2.83
CA GLU A 25 -17.29 -25.57 -3.80
C GLU A 25 -17.81 -24.96 -5.13
N LYS A 26 -19.10 -25.16 -5.41
CA LYS A 26 -19.75 -24.64 -6.62
C LYS A 26 -20.40 -23.26 -6.41
N LEU A 27 -20.47 -22.78 -5.17
CA LEU A 27 -21.02 -21.45 -4.89
C LEU A 27 -20.04 -20.39 -5.40
N LYS A 28 -20.62 -19.43 -6.11
CA LYS A 28 -19.89 -18.28 -6.63
C LYS A 28 -20.35 -17.01 -5.90
N PRO A 29 -19.51 -15.98 -5.82
CA PRO A 29 -19.95 -14.66 -5.37
C PRO A 29 -21.16 -14.18 -6.18
N GLY A 30 -22.20 -13.71 -5.47
CA GLY A 30 -23.45 -13.32 -6.07
C GLY A 30 -24.52 -14.43 -6.16
N ASP A 31 -24.17 -15.68 -5.83
CA ASP A 31 -25.17 -16.73 -5.74
C ASP A 31 -26.13 -16.49 -4.58
N LEU A 32 -27.42 -16.63 -4.83
CA LEU A 32 -28.43 -16.61 -3.79
C LEU A 32 -28.52 -17.97 -3.11
N ILE A 33 -28.40 -17.97 -1.78
CA ILE A 33 -28.42 -19.17 -0.96
C ILE A 33 -29.50 -19.12 0.10
N LYS A 34 -30.01 -20.30 0.44
CA LYS A 34 -30.92 -20.52 1.56
C LYS A 34 -30.19 -21.40 2.58
N ILE A 35 -30.13 -20.93 3.83
CA ILE A 35 -29.55 -21.69 4.96
C ILE A 35 -30.68 -22.07 5.91
N ILE A 36 -30.75 -23.36 6.22
CA ILE A 36 -31.82 -23.94 7.07
C ILE A 36 -31.19 -24.55 8.31
N LYS A 37 -31.80 -24.33 9.48
CA LYS A 37 -31.35 -24.86 10.78
C LYS A 37 -29.92 -24.46 11.17
N ALA A 38 -29.46 -23.30 10.76
CA ALA A 38 -28.25 -22.73 11.31
C ALA A 38 -28.48 -22.11 12.70
N TYR A 39 -27.42 -21.94 13.45
CA TYR A 39 -27.47 -21.28 14.75
C TYR A 39 -26.51 -20.10 14.81
N ILE A 40 -26.83 -19.09 15.62
CA ILE A 40 -26.02 -17.90 15.78
C ILE A 40 -25.16 -18.02 17.02
N LYS A 41 -23.86 -17.70 16.91
CA LYS A 41 -22.94 -17.50 18.03
C LYS A 41 -22.23 -16.18 17.88
N SER A 42 -21.84 -15.56 18.97
CA SER A 42 -20.89 -14.45 18.94
C SER A 42 -19.47 -15.00 18.76
N ASP A 43 -18.66 -14.33 17.97
CA ASP A 43 -17.23 -14.57 17.89
C ASP A 43 -16.51 -14.04 19.14
N LEU A 44 -15.17 -14.14 19.17
CA LEU A 44 -14.34 -13.65 20.27
C LEU A 44 -14.42 -12.13 20.47
N ASN A 45 -14.91 -11.39 19.48
CA ASN A 45 -15.06 -9.93 19.51
C ASN A 45 -16.52 -9.53 19.77
N GLY A 46 -17.41 -10.47 20.01
CA GLY A 46 -18.84 -10.24 20.24
C GLY A 46 -19.68 -10.09 18.97
N SER A 47 -19.09 -10.21 17.77
CA SER A 47 -19.81 -10.11 16.50
C SER A 47 -20.63 -11.38 16.22
N PRO A 48 -21.87 -11.27 15.71
CA PRO A 48 -22.70 -12.42 15.38
C PRO A 48 -22.07 -13.21 14.21
N THR A 49 -22.10 -14.53 14.33
CA THR A 49 -21.63 -15.46 13.30
C THR A 49 -22.68 -16.53 13.10
N ILE A 50 -23.08 -16.81 11.88
CA ILE A 50 -23.96 -17.92 11.53
C ILE A 50 -23.11 -19.20 11.49
N ASN A 51 -23.52 -20.21 12.23
CA ASN A 51 -22.84 -21.50 12.28
C ASN A 51 -23.69 -22.58 11.64
N VAL A 52 -23.13 -23.29 10.69
CA VAL A 52 -23.75 -24.36 9.93
C VAL A 52 -23.09 -25.67 10.34
N GLY A 53 -23.83 -26.51 11.05
CA GLY A 53 -23.37 -27.83 11.54
C GLY A 53 -24.03 -28.99 10.81
N SER A 54 -23.85 -30.23 11.32
CA SER A 54 -24.32 -31.45 10.68
C SER A 54 -25.83 -31.48 10.39
N GLY A 55 -26.63 -30.85 11.25
CA GLY A 55 -28.09 -30.76 11.06
C GLY A 55 -28.58 -29.61 10.21
N SER A 56 -27.68 -28.80 9.67
CA SER A 56 -28.01 -27.64 8.82
C SER A 56 -27.96 -28.00 7.33
N GLU A 57 -28.66 -27.23 6.51
CA GLU A 57 -28.70 -27.37 5.06
C GLU A 57 -28.34 -26.04 4.40
N ILE A 58 -27.63 -26.10 3.27
CA ILE A 58 -27.32 -24.94 2.43
C ILE A 58 -27.71 -25.30 1.02
N ASP A 59 -28.63 -24.55 0.45
CA ASP A 59 -29.10 -24.72 -0.92
C ASP A 59 -28.89 -23.45 -1.74
N LYS A 60 -28.43 -23.61 -2.99
CA LYS A 60 -28.51 -22.53 -3.98
C LYS A 60 -29.95 -22.42 -4.47
N THR A 61 -30.49 -21.22 -4.45
CA THR A 61 -31.82 -20.93 -4.94
C THR A 61 -31.79 -20.04 -6.20
N ASN A 62 -32.72 -20.30 -7.11
CA ASN A 62 -32.92 -19.48 -8.31
C ASN A 62 -34.15 -18.57 -8.17
N GLN A 63 -34.68 -18.42 -6.96
CA GLN A 63 -35.81 -17.50 -6.76
C GLN A 63 -35.37 -16.08 -7.00
N GLU A 64 -36.17 -15.31 -7.73
CA GLU A 64 -35.98 -13.87 -7.82
C GLU A 64 -36.00 -13.29 -6.39
N SER A 65 -34.99 -12.52 -6.06
CA SER A 65 -34.89 -11.85 -4.77
C SER A 65 -34.77 -10.34 -4.95
N GLU A 66 -35.36 -9.60 -4.04
CA GLU A 66 -35.19 -8.15 -3.96
C GLU A 66 -33.87 -7.72 -3.29
N ILE A 67 -32.93 -8.67 -3.12
CA ILE A 67 -31.62 -8.38 -2.53
C ILE A 67 -30.83 -7.51 -3.50
N ARG A 68 -30.46 -6.33 -3.03
CA ARG A 68 -29.64 -5.37 -3.77
C ARG A 68 -28.26 -5.94 -4.06
N SER A 69 -27.59 -5.36 -5.02
CA SER A 69 -26.19 -5.72 -5.27
C SER A 69 -25.32 -5.38 -4.07
N ILE A 70 -24.22 -6.13 -3.88
CA ILE A 70 -23.31 -5.94 -2.75
C ILE A 70 -22.70 -4.52 -2.73
N GLU A 71 -22.63 -3.87 -3.87
CA GLU A 71 -22.16 -2.49 -4.00
C GLU A 71 -23.04 -1.50 -3.21
N ALA A 72 -24.33 -1.84 -3.02
CA ALA A 72 -25.25 -1.01 -2.23
C ALA A 72 -24.91 -1.00 -0.72
N LEU A 73 -24.21 -2.01 -0.22
CA LEU A 73 -23.72 -2.10 1.16
C LEU A 73 -22.35 -1.49 1.34
N ALA A 74 -21.68 -1.08 0.26
CA ALA A 74 -20.32 -0.56 0.35
C ALA A 74 -20.31 0.81 1.03
N ILE A 75 -19.63 0.89 2.16
CA ILE A 75 -19.29 2.16 2.81
C ILE A 75 -18.00 2.71 2.24
N ASP A 76 -17.88 4.01 2.18
CA ASP A 76 -16.65 4.67 1.74
C ASP A 76 -15.55 4.51 2.78
N SER A 77 -14.29 4.37 2.33
CA SER A 77 -13.14 4.21 3.22
C SER A 77 -12.89 5.39 4.16
N SER A 78 -13.49 6.53 3.91
CA SER A 78 -13.50 7.70 4.81
C SER A 78 -14.58 7.65 5.90
N GLU A 79 -15.60 6.80 5.73
CA GLU A 79 -16.75 6.71 6.64
C GLU A 79 -16.64 5.56 7.65
N ILE A 80 -15.57 4.76 7.60
CA ILE A 80 -15.33 3.66 8.51
C ILE A 80 -15.11 4.14 9.96
N LYS A 81 -15.49 3.30 10.92
CA LYS A 81 -15.31 3.54 12.35
C LYS A 81 -14.47 2.43 12.98
N GLU A 82 -14.01 2.64 14.19
CA GLU A 82 -13.26 1.62 14.93
C GLU A 82 -14.11 0.38 15.27
N ASN A 83 -13.44 -0.77 15.33
CA ASN A 83 -14.00 -2.04 15.81
C ASN A 83 -15.24 -2.55 15.04
N GLN A 84 -15.34 -2.21 13.76
CA GLN A 84 -16.36 -2.76 12.87
C GLN A 84 -15.86 -4.07 12.24
N ASN A 85 -16.77 -5.02 12.00
CA ASN A 85 -16.47 -6.31 11.38
C ASN A 85 -17.39 -6.57 10.19
N ASP A 86 -16.99 -7.54 9.36
CA ASP A 86 -17.73 -8.01 8.19
C ASP A 86 -18.20 -6.89 7.23
N LEU A 87 -17.38 -5.85 7.09
CA LEU A 87 -17.71 -4.68 6.26
C LEU A 87 -17.52 -4.97 4.78
N VAL A 88 -18.28 -4.24 3.97
CA VAL A 88 -17.99 -3.98 2.57
C VAL A 88 -17.47 -2.54 2.48
N VAL A 89 -16.22 -2.38 2.08
CA VAL A 89 -15.58 -1.06 2.02
C VAL A 89 -15.17 -0.75 0.59
N SER A 90 -15.46 0.46 0.14
CA SER A 90 -15.03 0.97 -1.17
C SER A 90 -14.11 2.17 -1.04
N GLY A 91 -13.24 2.34 -2.02
CA GLY A 91 -12.32 3.48 -2.12
C GLY A 91 -11.56 3.44 -3.43
N LYS A 92 -10.62 4.36 -3.61
CA LYS A 92 -9.72 4.40 -4.77
C LYS A 92 -8.31 4.06 -4.35
N ILE A 93 -7.57 3.36 -5.20
CA ILE A 93 -6.15 3.10 -4.95
C ILE A 93 -5.39 4.43 -4.83
N ASP A 94 -4.60 4.54 -3.76
CA ASP A 94 -3.68 5.64 -3.51
C ASP A 94 -2.24 5.13 -3.34
N GLY A 95 -1.39 5.43 -4.29
CA GLY A 95 0.01 4.96 -4.30
C GLY A 95 0.17 3.51 -4.71
N GLY A 96 1.29 2.91 -4.29
CA GLY A 96 1.64 1.54 -4.67
C GLY A 96 0.95 0.47 -3.84
N ILE A 97 0.82 -0.71 -4.44
CA ILE A 97 0.43 -1.95 -3.77
C ILE A 97 1.68 -2.79 -3.58
N SER A 98 1.80 -3.49 -2.47
CA SER A 98 2.99 -4.33 -2.18
C SER A 98 2.65 -5.53 -1.31
N THR A 99 3.36 -6.62 -1.52
CA THR A 99 3.35 -7.77 -0.63
C THR A 99 4.40 -7.59 0.46
N LEU A 100 3.99 -7.76 1.71
CA LEU A 100 4.88 -7.89 2.87
C LEU A 100 5.04 -9.36 3.20
N GLU A 101 6.27 -9.85 3.19
CA GLU A 101 6.63 -11.15 3.72
C GLU A 101 7.15 -10.99 5.16
N PHE A 102 6.77 -11.87 6.05
CA PHE A 102 7.17 -11.84 7.45
C PHE A 102 7.20 -13.26 8.03
N THR A 103 7.87 -13.42 9.15
CA THR A 103 7.79 -14.64 9.96
C THR A 103 6.85 -14.39 11.14
N ASN A 104 5.85 -15.23 11.30
CA ASN A 104 4.89 -15.12 12.39
C ASN A 104 5.51 -15.53 13.75
N ARG A 105 4.78 -15.35 14.85
CA ARG A 105 5.26 -15.69 16.19
C ARG A 105 5.57 -17.18 16.40
N ARG A 106 5.11 -18.06 15.51
CA ARG A 106 5.36 -19.50 15.54
C ARG A 106 6.55 -19.91 14.69
N GLY A 107 7.25 -18.93 14.03
CA GLY A 107 8.35 -19.19 13.13
C GLY A 107 7.93 -19.58 11.71
N GLU A 108 6.65 -19.49 11.37
CA GLU A 108 6.12 -19.85 10.05
C GLU A 108 6.15 -18.62 9.11
N PRO A 109 6.46 -18.81 7.81
CA PRO A 109 6.39 -17.72 6.85
C PRO A 109 4.95 -17.26 6.66
N GLY A 110 4.76 -15.96 6.62
CA GLY A 110 3.48 -15.32 6.38
C GLY A 110 3.62 -14.23 5.33
N LYS A 111 2.51 -13.85 4.71
CA LYS A 111 2.44 -12.77 3.74
C LYS A 111 1.22 -11.90 3.99
N ALA A 112 1.28 -10.66 3.56
CA ALA A 112 0.15 -9.75 3.59
C ALA A 112 0.22 -8.78 2.41
N LEU A 113 -0.88 -8.65 1.68
CA LEU A 113 -1.04 -7.63 0.66
C LEU A 113 -1.35 -6.29 1.34
N ARG A 114 -0.60 -5.26 1.03
CA ARG A 114 -0.78 -3.91 1.56
C ARG A 114 -1.12 -2.94 0.44
N MET A 115 -2.10 -2.11 0.68
CA MET A 115 -2.50 -1.02 -0.19
C MET A 115 -3.02 0.16 0.63
N ARG A 116 -3.29 1.27 -0.02
CA ARG A 116 -3.96 2.42 0.56
C ARG A 116 -5.19 2.73 -0.25
N LEU A 117 -6.27 3.08 0.42
CA LEU A 117 -7.51 3.52 -0.21
C LEU A 117 -7.77 4.98 0.15
N LYS A 118 -8.02 5.78 -0.86
CA LYS A 118 -8.47 7.16 -0.74
C LYS A 118 -9.99 7.19 -0.79
N GLY A 119 -10.60 7.75 0.22
CA GLY A 119 -12.04 7.98 0.32
C GLY A 119 -12.50 9.24 -0.42
N LYS A 120 -13.80 9.51 -0.34
CA LYS A 120 -14.46 10.69 -0.96
C LYS A 120 -13.96 12.02 -0.42
N ASP A 121 -13.55 12.08 0.84
CA ASP A 121 -12.98 13.26 1.51
C ASP A 121 -11.48 13.45 1.28
N ASN A 122 -10.87 12.60 0.42
CA ASN A 122 -9.44 12.46 0.19
C ASN A 122 -8.65 11.92 1.39
N ALA A 123 -9.29 11.48 2.46
CA ALA A 123 -8.61 10.76 3.52
C ALA A 123 -8.08 9.42 3.01
N VAL A 124 -6.88 9.08 3.43
CA VAL A 124 -6.19 7.86 3.01
C VAL A 124 -6.15 6.86 4.15
N THR A 125 -6.72 5.69 3.91
CA THR A 125 -6.79 4.60 4.88
C THR A 125 -5.92 3.44 4.42
N ARG A 126 -5.15 2.87 5.35
CA ARG A 126 -4.34 1.68 5.11
C ARG A 126 -5.18 0.43 5.09
N VAL A 127 -4.82 -0.48 4.19
CA VAL A 127 -5.40 -1.81 4.06
C VAL A 127 -4.30 -2.85 4.21
N VAL A 128 -4.55 -3.86 5.02
CA VAL A 128 -3.68 -5.03 5.22
C VAL A 128 -4.52 -6.30 5.06
N LEU A 129 -4.27 -7.07 4.01
CA LEU A 129 -4.96 -8.33 3.73
C LEU A 129 -4.02 -9.49 4.04
N TRP A 130 -4.19 -10.10 5.20
CA TRP A 130 -3.36 -11.20 5.70
C TRP A 130 -3.58 -12.48 4.88
N GLY A 131 -2.50 -13.20 4.59
CA GLY A 131 -2.49 -14.40 3.76
C GLY A 131 -2.51 -14.14 2.24
N LYS A 132 -2.72 -12.89 1.81
CA LYS A 132 -2.83 -12.51 0.40
C LYS A 132 -1.55 -11.83 -0.11
N ASP A 133 -1.36 -11.94 -1.42
CA ASP A 133 -0.28 -11.31 -2.17
C ASP A 133 -0.76 -10.71 -3.50
N GLU A 134 0.15 -10.20 -4.29
CA GLU A 134 -0.12 -9.55 -5.56
C GLU A 134 -0.70 -10.48 -6.64
N SER A 135 -0.60 -11.82 -6.48
CA SER A 135 -1.17 -12.78 -7.44
C SER A 135 -2.70 -12.72 -7.52
N LEU A 136 -3.34 -12.14 -6.50
CA LEU A 136 -4.78 -11.90 -6.45
C LEU A 136 -5.23 -10.77 -7.39
N LEU A 137 -4.30 -9.91 -7.80
CA LEU A 137 -4.59 -8.69 -8.52
C LEU A 137 -4.43 -8.89 -10.04
N PRO A 138 -5.16 -8.15 -10.88
CA PRO A 138 -4.84 -8.04 -12.29
C PRO A 138 -3.42 -7.47 -12.46
N LYS A 139 -2.76 -7.76 -13.59
CA LYS A 139 -1.41 -7.24 -13.89
C LYS A 139 -1.33 -5.71 -13.86
N VAL A 140 -2.44 -5.05 -14.14
CA VAL A 140 -2.54 -3.58 -14.15
C VAL A 140 -3.63 -3.11 -13.21
N VAL A 141 -3.22 -2.43 -12.17
CA VAL A 141 -4.08 -1.71 -11.23
C VAL A 141 -3.68 -0.24 -11.27
N SER A 142 -4.44 0.57 -11.96
CA SER A 142 -4.14 1.99 -12.14
C SER A 142 -4.23 2.79 -10.82
N GLN A 143 -3.53 3.89 -10.74
CA GLN A 143 -3.78 4.93 -9.75
C GLN A 143 -5.25 5.37 -9.84
N ASP A 144 -5.90 5.62 -8.72
CA ASP A 144 -7.33 5.92 -8.62
C ASP A 144 -8.29 4.82 -9.09
N ALA A 145 -7.81 3.59 -9.36
CA ALA A 145 -8.70 2.45 -9.63
C ALA A 145 -9.65 2.24 -8.45
N LYS A 146 -10.92 2.02 -8.73
CA LYS A 146 -11.91 1.71 -7.69
C LYS A 146 -11.68 0.31 -7.16
N VAL A 147 -11.69 0.19 -5.85
CA VAL A 147 -11.55 -1.08 -5.13
C VAL A 147 -12.74 -1.25 -4.20
N MET A 148 -13.24 -2.48 -4.16
CA MET A 148 -14.20 -2.92 -3.15
C MET A 148 -13.63 -4.13 -2.42
N LEU A 149 -13.64 -4.05 -1.10
CA LEU A 149 -13.17 -5.08 -0.18
C LEU A 149 -14.36 -5.63 0.57
N LEU A 150 -14.55 -6.95 0.53
CA LEU A 150 -15.68 -7.64 1.17
C LEU A 150 -15.17 -8.51 2.31
N GLY A 151 -15.85 -8.45 3.45
CA GLY A 151 -15.49 -9.23 4.64
C GLY A 151 -14.24 -8.70 5.33
N VAL A 152 -14.12 -7.38 5.44
CA VAL A 152 -13.04 -6.72 6.16
C VAL A 152 -13.49 -6.20 7.53
N ARG A 153 -12.53 -5.91 8.37
CA ARG A 153 -12.73 -5.30 9.68
C ARG A 153 -11.85 -4.08 9.86
N THR A 154 -12.21 -3.21 10.77
CA THR A 154 -11.43 -2.04 11.14
C THR A 154 -10.68 -2.26 12.45
N LYS A 155 -9.50 -1.69 12.56
CA LYS A 155 -8.67 -1.75 13.75
C LYS A 155 -7.83 -0.48 13.84
N THR A 156 -7.64 0.04 15.04
CA THR A 156 -6.69 1.12 15.28
C THR A 156 -5.27 0.55 15.32
N GLY A 157 -4.45 0.98 14.38
CA GLY A 157 -3.03 0.69 14.30
C GLY A 157 -2.17 1.84 14.84
N ASN A 158 -0.85 1.71 14.72
CA ASN A 158 0.10 2.73 15.18
C ASN A 158 -0.01 4.08 14.41
N GLN A 159 -0.66 4.10 13.26
CA GLN A 159 -0.77 5.27 12.38
C GLN A 159 -2.23 5.64 12.09
N GLY A 160 -3.12 5.33 13.00
CA GLY A 160 -4.55 5.59 12.89
C GLY A 160 -5.38 4.35 12.53
N LEU A 161 -6.57 4.60 12.01
CA LEU A 161 -7.51 3.55 11.65
C LEU A 161 -7.04 2.79 10.40
N GLU A 162 -7.09 1.47 10.45
CA GLU A 162 -6.67 0.57 9.38
C GLU A 162 -7.79 -0.41 9.02
N ILE A 163 -7.84 -0.83 7.77
CA ILE A 163 -8.72 -1.89 7.27
C ILE A 163 -7.92 -3.20 7.24
N HIS A 164 -8.42 -4.24 7.87
CA HIS A 164 -7.81 -5.55 7.90
C HIS A 164 -8.71 -6.61 7.26
N GLY A 165 -8.13 -7.39 6.36
CA GLY A 165 -8.77 -8.59 5.79
C GLY A 165 -7.98 -9.85 6.12
N ASN A 166 -8.53 -11.00 5.73
CA ASN A 166 -7.94 -12.33 5.88
C ASN A 166 -8.10 -13.14 4.58
N ASP A 167 -7.84 -14.43 4.63
CA ASP A 167 -7.96 -15.32 3.47
C ASP A 167 -9.38 -15.34 2.86
N ALA A 168 -10.43 -15.15 3.67
CA ALA A 168 -11.80 -15.10 3.20
C ALA A 168 -12.21 -13.74 2.60
N THR A 169 -11.41 -12.70 2.77
CA THR A 169 -11.68 -11.38 2.21
C THR A 169 -11.64 -11.42 0.69
N MET A 170 -12.65 -10.87 0.04
CA MET A 170 -12.65 -10.70 -1.40
C MET A 170 -12.23 -9.30 -1.80
N VAL A 171 -11.46 -9.21 -2.87
CA VAL A 171 -11.00 -7.96 -3.47
C VAL A 171 -11.60 -7.88 -4.88
N LYS A 172 -12.38 -6.84 -5.14
CA LYS A 172 -12.90 -6.50 -6.46
C LYS A 172 -12.27 -5.19 -6.88
N ILE A 173 -11.61 -5.18 -8.03
CA ILE A 173 -11.02 -3.98 -8.62
C ILE A 173 -11.73 -3.71 -9.94
N ASP A 174 -12.21 -2.48 -10.09
CA ASP A 174 -12.88 -2.08 -11.32
C ASP A 174 -11.84 -1.78 -12.41
N GLY A 175 -11.99 -2.45 -13.54
CA GLY A 175 -11.27 -2.19 -14.77
C GLY A 175 -9.99 -3.01 -14.90
N GLU A 176 -10.03 -4.10 -15.64
CA GLU A 176 -8.84 -4.64 -16.30
C GLU A 176 -8.45 -3.66 -17.40
N LYS A 177 -7.30 -3.02 -17.25
CA LYS A 177 -6.67 -2.22 -18.29
C LYS A 177 -5.46 -3.00 -18.82
N GLU A 178 -5.22 -2.88 -20.10
CA GLU A 178 -3.93 -3.27 -20.66
C GLU A 178 -2.86 -2.31 -20.16
N ALA A 179 -1.62 -2.81 -20.04
CA ALA A 179 -0.49 -1.96 -19.69
C ALA A 179 -0.28 -0.93 -20.82
N GLU A 180 -0.20 0.33 -20.48
CA GLU A 180 0.12 1.41 -21.40
C GLU A 180 1.58 1.84 -21.19
N PRO A 181 2.26 2.32 -22.23
CA PRO A 181 3.59 2.90 -22.08
C PRO A 181 3.55 4.06 -21.08
N VAL A 182 4.49 4.05 -20.15
CA VAL A 182 4.66 5.11 -19.15
C VAL A 182 5.91 5.90 -19.50
N ILE A 183 5.77 7.22 -19.63
CA ILE A 183 6.90 8.12 -19.87
C ILE A 183 7.23 8.81 -18.57
N VAL A 184 8.49 8.70 -18.15
CA VAL A 184 8.98 9.28 -16.90
C VAL A 184 10.37 9.86 -17.07
N ARG A 185 10.66 10.94 -16.35
CA ARG A 185 12.03 11.41 -16.10
C ARG A 185 12.57 10.68 -14.89
N ILE A 186 13.74 10.10 -15.01
CA ILE A 186 14.40 9.42 -13.89
C ILE A 186 14.91 10.44 -12.88
N ALA A 187 14.36 10.38 -11.72
CA ALA A 187 14.74 11.21 -10.60
C ALA A 187 15.97 10.64 -9.88
N THR A 188 15.95 9.34 -9.61
CA THR A 188 17.02 8.63 -8.91
C THR A 188 17.03 7.16 -9.28
N ILE A 189 18.23 6.60 -9.37
CA ILE A 189 18.46 5.16 -9.55
C ILE A 189 19.33 4.67 -8.41
N ASN A 190 18.89 3.60 -7.76
CA ASN A 190 19.64 2.88 -6.76
C ASN A 190 19.99 1.48 -7.30
N ARG A 191 21.27 1.26 -7.62
CA ARG A 191 21.82 -0.01 -8.07
C ARG A 191 22.39 -0.73 -6.86
N ASN A 192 21.63 -1.67 -6.32
CA ASN A 192 22.09 -2.47 -5.20
C ASN A 192 22.83 -3.70 -5.74
N GLU A 193 24.04 -3.96 -5.26
CA GLU A 193 24.92 -5.05 -5.75
C GLU A 193 24.31 -6.46 -5.64
N LYS A 194 23.14 -6.59 -5.03
CA LYS A 194 22.58 -7.89 -4.64
C LYS A 194 21.40 -8.40 -5.44
N GLU A 195 20.87 -7.74 -6.46
CA GLU A 195 19.84 -8.44 -7.29
C GLU A 195 18.79 -7.55 -7.97
N ARG A 196 18.57 -6.30 -7.59
CA ARG A 196 17.50 -5.47 -8.21
C ARG A 196 17.90 -4.01 -8.29
N THR A 197 17.78 -3.44 -9.46
CA THR A 197 17.83 -1.99 -9.63
C THR A 197 16.47 -1.39 -9.25
N SER A 198 16.48 -0.37 -8.42
CA SER A 198 15.29 0.41 -8.07
C SER A 198 15.44 1.82 -8.62
N ALA A 199 14.39 2.37 -9.21
CA ALA A 199 14.40 3.74 -9.67
C ALA A 199 13.13 4.47 -9.26
N ILE A 200 13.22 5.78 -9.23
CA ILE A 200 12.07 6.67 -9.11
C ILE A 200 12.08 7.57 -10.33
N GLY A 201 10.94 7.64 -10.96
CA GLY A 201 10.66 8.56 -12.03
C GLY A 201 9.61 9.59 -11.63
N VAL A 202 9.48 10.60 -12.47
CA VAL A 202 8.45 11.62 -12.40
C VAL A 202 7.67 11.57 -13.70
N ASP A 203 6.35 11.47 -13.62
CA ASP A 203 5.47 11.53 -14.79
C ASP A 203 5.10 12.98 -15.17
N SER A 204 4.43 13.16 -16.30
CA SER A 204 3.96 14.47 -16.78
C SER A 204 2.94 15.16 -15.84
N LYS A 205 2.33 14.42 -14.93
CA LYS A 205 1.36 14.91 -13.94
C LYS A 205 2.00 15.26 -12.59
N LYS A 206 3.33 15.23 -12.50
CA LYS A 206 4.12 15.42 -11.28
C LYS A 206 3.98 14.30 -10.25
N ASN A 207 3.52 13.10 -10.63
CA ASN A 207 3.48 11.99 -9.71
C ASN A 207 4.84 11.28 -9.66
N LEU A 208 5.22 10.83 -8.46
CA LEU A 208 6.35 9.93 -8.30
C LEU A 208 5.96 8.51 -8.74
N VAL A 209 6.78 7.91 -9.59
CA VAL A 209 6.62 6.56 -10.13
C VAL A 209 7.78 5.71 -9.62
N TYR A 210 7.47 4.64 -8.91
CA TYR A 210 8.44 3.73 -8.32
C TYR A 210 8.66 2.53 -9.25
N MET A 211 9.90 2.27 -9.60
CA MET A 211 10.27 1.19 -10.52
C MET A 211 11.17 0.17 -9.83
N SER A 212 10.90 -1.09 -10.05
CA SER A 212 11.72 -2.20 -9.61
C SER A 212 12.09 -3.05 -10.83
N ASP A 213 13.37 -3.12 -11.15
CA ASP A 213 13.92 -3.83 -12.30
C ASP A 213 14.69 -5.05 -11.84
N SER A 214 14.29 -6.23 -12.33
CA SER A 214 14.94 -7.53 -12.09
C SER A 214 15.66 -8.08 -13.32
N SER A 215 15.67 -7.34 -14.43
CA SER A 215 16.21 -7.77 -15.72
C SER A 215 17.29 -6.86 -16.29
N ASN A 216 17.80 -5.92 -15.47
CA ASN A 216 18.87 -5.00 -15.81
C ASN A 216 18.57 -4.04 -16.98
N MET A 217 17.29 -3.81 -17.27
CA MET A 217 16.88 -2.88 -18.34
C MET A 217 17.19 -1.41 -18.02
N LEU A 218 17.33 -1.09 -16.73
CA LEU A 218 17.69 0.25 -16.26
C LEU A 218 19.22 0.48 -16.14
N ASP A 219 20.07 -0.48 -16.47
CA ASP A 219 21.53 -0.37 -16.28
C ASP A 219 22.16 0.78 -17.06
N SER A 220 21.67 1.02 -18.27
CA SER A 220 22.15 2.12 -19.12
C SER A 220 21.48 3.47 -18.86
N VAL A 221 20.51 3.53 -17.96
CA VAL A 221 19.73 4.73 -17.66
C VAL A 221 20.39 5.52 -16.54
N ASN A 222 20.40 6.83 -16.62
CA ASN A 222 20.99 7.72 -15.63
C ASN A 222 19.95 8.68 -15.04
N ASN A 223 20.29 9.29 -13.91
CA ASN A 223 19.47 10.35 -13.34
C ASN A 223 19.30 11.51 -14.35
N GLY A 224 18.09 11.98 -14.52
CA GLY A 224 17.73 13.02 -15.48
C GLY A 224 17.28 12.49 -16.86
N ASP A 225 17.61 11.24 -17.23
CA ASP A 225 17.15 10.66 -18.48
C ASP A 225 15.62 10.57 -18.51
N VAL A 226 15.04 10.79 -19.69
CA VAL A 226 13.62 10.51 -19.96
C VAL A 226 13.53 9.15 -20.63
N ILE A 227 12.69 8.29 -20.07
CA ILE A 227 12.45 6.96 -20.61
C ILE A 227 10.98 6.73 -20.92
N GLU A 228 10.74 5.92 -21.94
CA GLU A 228 9.46 5.24 -22.15
C GLU A 228 9.59 3.80 -21.67
N CYS A 229 8.68 3.38 -20.82
CA CYS A 229 8.67 2.06 -20.22
C CYS A 229 7.32 1.39 -20.44
N MET A 230 7.33 0.15 -20.96
CA MET A 230 6.19 -0.76 -20.93
C MET A 230 6.45 -1.77 -19.80
N PRO A 231 5.87 -1.57 -18.61
CA PRO A 231 6.10 -2.47 -17.49
C PRO A 231 5.33 -3.79 -17.64
N SER A 232 5.81 -4.86 -17.04
CA SER A 232 5.09 -6.13 -16.96
C SER A 232 3.91 -6.07 -15.99
N LYS A 233 4.03 -5.24 -14.92
CA LYS A 233 2.96 -5.02 -13.94
C LYS A 233 2.94 -3.56 -13.51
N VAL A 234 1.72 -3.08 -13.26
CA VAL A 234 1.46 -1.74 -12.72
C VAL A 234 0.57 -1.86 -11.50
N PHE A 235 1.04 -1.38 -10.35
CA PHE A 235 0.26 -1.34 -9.13
C PHE A 235 0.23 0.08 -8.56
N GLY A 236 -0.77 0.84 -8.98
CA GLY A 236 -0.88 2.25 -8.69
C GLY A 236 0.25 3.05 -9.35
N ASN A 237 1.17 3.58 -8.55
CA ASN A 237 2.36 4.28 -9.02
C ASN A 237 3.64 3.42 -8.98
N SER A 238 3.52 2.11 -8.77
CA SER A 238 4.63 1.17 -8.78
C SER A 238 4.64 0.35 -10.05
N LEU A 239 5.79 0.29 -10.72
CA LEU A 239 6.03 -0.45 -11.95
C LEU A 239 7.00 -1.61 -11.69
N THR A 240 6.70 -2.78 -12.22
CA THR A 240 7.63 -3.90 -12.28
C THR A 240 8.21 -3.99 -13.68
N ILE A 241 9.54 -4.03 -13.74
CA ILE A 241 10.33 -4.20 -14.97
C ILE A 241 11.02 -5.56 -14.85
N ASP A 242 10.73 -6.45 -15.77
CA ASP A 242 11.28 -7.80 -15.89
C ASP A 242 11.47 -8.18 -17.37
N SER A 243 11.72 -9.44 -17.65
CA SER A 243 11.97 -9.92 -19.02
C SER A 243 10.79 -9.74 -20.00
N GLU A 244 9.56 -9.48 -19.49
CA GLU A 244 8.38 -9.18 -20.33
C GLU A 244 8.22 -7.68 -20.58
N SER A 245 9.08 -6.85 -20.01
CA SER A 245 9.01 -5.39 -20.07
C SER A 245 9.82 -4.84 -21.24
N PHE A 246 9.60 -3.56 -21.52
CA PHE A 246 10.39 -2.82 -22.49
C PHE A 246 10.77 -1.45 -21.91
N VAL A 247 12.03 -1.04 -22.08
CA VAL A 247 12.52 0.28 -21.65
C VAL A 247 13.39 0.86 -22.76
N ARG A 248 13.15 2.12 -23.10
CA ARG A 248 14.03 2.89 -24.00
C ARG A 248 14.21 4.33 -23.52
N LYS A 249 15.38 4.89 -23.75
CA LYS A 249 15.57 6.32 -23.61
C LYS A 249 14.89 7.05 -24.77
N ILE A 250 14.29 8.18 -24.47
CA ILE A 250 13.70 9.08 -25.45
C ILE A 250 14.26 10.49 -25.26
N ASP A 251 14.14 11.31 -26.29
CA ASP A 251 14.58 12.71 -26.23
C ASP A 251 13.77 13.48 -25.19
N ASP A 252 14.46 14.32 -24.43
CA ASP A 252 13.84 15.20 -23.47
C ASP A 252 13.12 16.36 -24.19
N ASN A 253 11.81 16.37 -24.10
CA ASN A 253 10.98 17.40 -24.70
C ASN A 253 10.55 18.48 -23.70
N ASN A 254 11.14 18.51 -22.49
CA ASN A 254 10.80 19.41 -21.38
C ASN A 254 9.34 19.36 -20.91
N SER A 255 8.58 18.36 -21.35
CA SER A 255 7.19 18.17 -20.92
C SER A 255 7.08 17.45 -19.59
N ILE A 256 8.15 16.76 -19.17
CA ILE A 256 8.21 16.00 -17.92
C ILE A 256 8.94 16.84 -16.86
N PRO A 257 8.32 17.09 -15.70
CA PRO A 257 8.91 17.88 -14.63
C PRO A 257 10.25 17.33 -14.15
N THR A 258 11.11 18.22 -13.68
CA THR A 258 12.33 17.87 -12.97
C THR A 258 12.07 17.64 -11.49
N LEU A 259 13.05 17.12 -10.77
CA LEU A 259 12.95 17.00 -9.29
C LEU A 259 12.73 18.35 -8.60
N SER A 260 13.35 19.40 -9.10
CA SER A 260 13.19 20.76 -8.57
C SER A 260 11.74 21.25 -8.65
N ASP A 261 10.99 20.81 -9.67
CA ASP A 261 9.58 21.15 -9.84
C ASP A 261 8.65 20.43 -8.87
N LEU A 262 9.15 19.37 -8.19
CA LEU A 262 8.41 18.61 -7.19
C LEU A 262 8.70 19.05 -5.75
N ARG A 263 9.59 20.00 -5.57
CA ARG A 263 9.99 20.47 -4.25
C ARG A 263 8.77 20.95 -3.46
N THR A 264 8.62 20.40 -2.25
CA THR A 264 7.55 20.77 -1.31
C THR A 264 8.15 21.55 -0.14
N LYS A 265 7.53 22.65 0.23
CA LYS A 265 7.92 23.44 1.41
C LYS A 265 7.61 22.67 2.69
N ILE A 266 8.49 22.78 3.69
CA ILE A 266 8.35 22.06 4.96
C ILE A 266 7.00 22.39 5.64
N SER A 267 6.54 23.62 5.55
CA SER A 267 5.24 24.05 6.12
C SER A 267 4.01 23.37 5.47
N GLU A 268 4.14 22.85 4.26
CA GLU A 268 3.08 22.22 3.50
C GLU A 268 3.03 20.69 3.69
N ILE A 269 4.03 20.12 4.37
CA ILE A 269 4.18 18.68 4.55
C ILE A 269 3.12 18.15 5.54
N LYS A 270 2.38 17.16 5.08
CA LYS A 270 1.39 16.41 5.88
C LYS A 270 1.81 14.95 5.99
N SER A 271 1.53 14.32 7.12
CA SER A 271 1.82 12.89 7.30
C SER A 271 1.05 12.02 6.31
N GLY A 272 1.66 10.89 5.92
CA GLY A 272 1.04 9.88 5.05
C GLY A 272 1.46 9.93 3.58
N ASN A 273 2.23 10.95 3.15
CA ASN A 273 2.67 11.11 1.76
C ASN A 273 4.19 11.10 1.63
N ASP A 274 4.65 10.93 0.39
CA ASP A 274 6.05 11.07 0.02
C ASP A 274 6.29 12.44 -0.61
N TYR A 275 7.46 13.03 -0.31
CA TYR A 275 7.82 14.38 -0.72
C TYR A 275 9.23 14.45 -1.29
N CYS A 276 9.51 15.51 -2.03
CA CYS A 276 10.84 15.97 -2.38
C CYS A 276 11.11 17.24 -1.59
N VAL A 277 12.20 17.25 -0.80
CA VAL A 277 12.52 18.35 0.11
C VAL A 277 13.92 18.86 -0.20
N GLU A 278 14.07 20.18 -0.18
CA GLU A 278 15.36 20.85 -0.22
C GLU A 278 15.47 21.74 1.01
N ALA A 279 16.54 21.57 1.78
CA ALA A 279 16.67 22.25 3.07
C ALA A 279 18.14 22.44 3.46
N ILE A 280 18.40 23.40 4.33
CA ILE A 280 19.70 23.64 4.96
C ILE A 280 19.80 22.83 6.25
N ILE A 281 20.96 22.27 6.52
CA ILE A 281 21.22 21.49 7.73
C ILE A 281 21.46 22.41 8.91
N LEU A 282 20.61 22.32 9.94
CA LEU A 282 20.78 23.00 11.22
C LEU A 282 21.56 22.16 12.24
N LYS A 283 21.33 20.84 12.20
CA LYS A 283 22.05 19.87 13.04
C LYS A 283 22.46 18.70 12.17
N ALA A 284 23.77 18.42 12.13
CA ALA A 284 24.32 17.30 11.40
C ALA A 284 23.81 15.96 11.95
N SER A 285 23.91 14.91 11.13
CA SER A 285 23.42 13.59 11.51
C SER A 285 24.11 13.04 12.76
N GLU A 286 23.30 12.58 13.70
CA GLU A 286 23.74 11.78 14.84
C GLU A 286 23.23 10.36 14.68
N LYS A 287 24.15 9.39 14.76
CA LYS A 287 23.83 7.96 14.71
C LYS A 287 23.80 7.36 16.10
N ARG A 288 22.80 6.51 16.33
CA ARG A 288 22.72 5.73 17.56
C ARG A 288 22.10 4.35 17.30
N GLU A 289 22.49 3.38 18.11
CA GLU A 289 21.84 2.09 18.16
C GLU A 289 20.54 2.17 18.96
N VAL A 290 19.49 1.54 18.45
CA VAL A 290 18.18 1.48 19.09
C VAL A 290 17.71 0.04 19.11
N GLN A 291 17.24 -0.43 20.25
CA GLN A 291 16.61 -1.74 20.37
C GLN A 291 15.14 -1.68 19.95
N THR A 292 14.75 -2.57 19.05
CA THR A 292 13.35 -2.75 18.66
C THR A 292 12.58 -3.45 19.78
N LYS A 293 11.25 -3.40 19.72
CA LYS A 293 10.38 -4.16 20.66
C LYS A 293 10.59 -5.68 20.60
N THR A 294 11.23 -6.17 19.55
CA THR A 294 11.58 -7.59 19.36
C THR A 294 13.00 -7.93 19.80
N GLY A 295 13.74 -6.96 20.37
CA GLY A 295 15.11 -7.13 20.87
C GLY A 295 16.20 -7.01 19.81
N GLU A 296 15.86 -6.70 18.56
CA GLU A 296 16.84 -6.46 17.50
C GLU A 296 17.49 -5.08 17.69
N THR A 297 18.82 -5.01 17.61
CA THR A 297 19.56 -3.74 17.59
C THR A 297 19.65 -3.22 16.16
N ILE A 298 19.16 -2.01 15.94
CA ILE A 298 19.16 -1.35 14.63
C ILE A 298 19.75 0.05 14.72
N MET A 299 20.31 0.54 13.62
CA MET A 299 20.87 1.88 13.52
C MET A 299 19.78 2.91 13.21
N LEU A 300 19.79 4.02 13.91
CA LEU A 300 19.01 5.22 13.64
C LEU A 300 19.96 6.39 13.42
N ALA A 301 19.74 7.17 12.37
CA ALA A 301 20.36 8.46 12.15
C ALA A 301 19.27 9.54 12.09
N GLU A 302 19.54 10.69 12.70
CA GLU A 302 18.61 11.82 12.78
C GLU A 302 19.33 13.12 12.40
N MET A 303 18.76 13.90 11.49
CA MET A 303 19.28 15.17 11.02
C MET A 303 18.18 16.23 11.14
N PHE A 304 18.51 17.44 11.59
CA PHE A 304 17.55 18.54 11.69
C PHE A 304 17.81 19.56 10.59
N VAL A 305 16.78 19.89 9.84
CA VAL A 305 16.90 20.76 8.65
C VAL A 305 15.81 21.85 8.65
N GLU A 306 16.06 22.92 7.88
CA GLU A 306 15.09 23.99 7.63
C GLU A 306 15.05 24.42 6.17
N ASP A 307 13.93 24.96 5.77
CA ASP A 307 13.77 25.78 4.57
C ASP A 307 13.22 27.17 4.96
N ASP A 308 12.85 27.97 3.96
CA ASP A 308 12.26 29.31 4.16
C ASP A 308 10.87 29.29 4.82
N SER A 309 10.29 28.10 5.04
CA SER A 309 8.92 27.92 5.52
C SER A 309 8.81 27.19 6.86
N GLY A 310 9.83 26.45 7.28
CA GLY A 310 9.78 25.68 8.51
C GLY A 310 10.98 24.80 8.77
N GLN A 311 10.89 24.03 9.84
CA GLN A 311 11.94 23.12 10.31
C GLN A 311 11.38 21.72 10.50
N ILE A 312 12.19 20.67 10.24
CA ILE A 312 11.76 19.29 10.34
C ILE A 312 12.92 18.33 10.60
N TRP A 313 12.64 17.21 11.26
CA TRP A 313 13.60 16.12 11.42
C TRP A 313 13.53 15.16 10.24
N ILE A 314 14.71 14.76 9.74
CA ILE A 314 14.88 13.68 8.77
C ILE A 314 15.50 12.49 9.50
N LYS A 315 14.90 11.30 9.38
CA LYS A 315 15.33 10.09 10.08
C LYS A 315 15.60 8.95 9.07
N GLY A 316 16.73 8.31 9.24
CA GLY A 316 17.11 7.10 8.50
C GLY A 316 17.24 5.91 9.47
N TRP A 317 16.59 4.79 9.15
CA TRP A 317 16.65 3.55 9.91
C TRP A 317 17.46 2.50 9.17
N ARG A 318 18.20 1.65 9.91
CA ARG A 318 18.97 0.55 9.33
C ARG A 318 19.96 1.05 8.25
N ASN A 319 19.88 0.51 7.05
CA ASN A 319 20.73 0.91 5.92
C ASN A 319 20.51 2.36 5.49
N GLN A 320 19.29 2.91 5.65
CA GLN A 320 19.03 4.30 5.31
C GLN A 320 19.69 5.29 6.27
N ALA A 321 20.14 4.85 7.44
CA ALA A 321 20.90 5.70 8.36
C ALA A 321 22.22 6.19 7.75
N THR A 322 22.82 5.41 6.83
CA THR A 322 24.06 5.79 6.16
C THR A 322 23.88 6.88 5.10
N LEU A 323 22.66 7.09 4.61
CA LEU A 323 22.36 8.14 3.63
C LEU A 323 22.51 9.57 4.20
N LEU A 324 22.55 9.70 5.53
CA LEU A 324 22.71 10.99 6.22
C LEU A 324 24.17 11.27 6.61
N ASP A 325 25.11 10.43 6.17
CA ASP A 325 26.52 10.60 6.49
C ASP A 325 27.22 11.63 5.60
N GLY A 326 28.25 12.25 6.15
CA GLY A 326 29.16 13.11 5.38
C GLY A 326 28.62 14.52 5.09
N PHE A 327 27.49 14.89 5.68
CA PHE A 327 26.93 16.24 5.57
C PHE A 327 27.23 17.09 6.81
N SER A 328 27.46 18.39 6.60
CA SER A 328 27.80 19.35 7.63
C SER A 328 26.71 20.40 7.82
N VAL A 329 26.68 21.01 9.01
CA VAL A 329 25.80 22.16 9.31
C VAL A 329 26.06 23.30 8.31
N GLY A 330 24.98 23.90 7.82
CA GLY A 330 25.00 24.97 6.83
C GLY A 330 25.01 24.49 5.37
N GLU A 331 25.16 23.20 5.11
CA GLU A 331 25.04 22.66 3.75
C GLU A 331 23.55 22.54 3.35
N VAL A 332 23.28 22.80 2.05
CA VAL A 332 21.97 22.59 1.47
C VAL A 332 21.91 21.18 0.88
N ILE A 333 20.89 20.44 1.25
CA ILE A 333 20.65 19.09 0.73
C ILE A 333 19.32 18.99 0.02
N SER A 334 19.25 18.09 -0.94
CA SER A 334 18.02 17.62 -1.57
C SER A 334 17.77 16.17 -1.15
N VAL A 335 16.57 15.89 -0.66
CA VAL A 335 16.14 14.56 -0.20
C VAL A 335 14.93 14.12 -1.02
N THR A 336 15.04 12.99 -1.70
CA THR A 336 14.02 12.52 -2.64
C THR A 336 14.00 10.99 -2.77
N PRO A 337 12.84 10.36 -2.65
CA PRO A 337 11.67 10.81 -1.91
C PRO A 337 11.91 10.68 -0.41
N VAL A 338 11.09 11.34 0.37
CA VAL A 338 11.08 11.16 1.82
C VAL A 338 9.64 11.04 2.29
N ASN A 339 9.36 10.06 3.14
CA ASN A 339 8.02 9.77 3.63
C ASN A 339 7.74 10.55 4.92
N ALA A 340 6.64 11.30 4.95
CA ALA A 340 6.22 12.04 6.14
C ALA A 340 5.33 11.18 7.04
N LYS A 341 5.67 11.10 8.32
CA LYS A 341 4.91 10.36 9.35
C LYS A 341 4.84 11.17 10.64
N VAL A 342 3.83 10.84 11.46
CA VAL A 342 3.78 11.34 12.83
C VAL A 342 4.82 10.58 13.67
N GLY A 343 5.76 11.31 14.24
CA GLY A 343 6.77 10.79 15.17
C GLY A 343 6.21 10.52 16.57
N LEU A 344 7.08 10.05 17.47
CA LEU A 344 6.69 9.68 18.85
C LEU A 344 6.14 10.85 19.66
N GLU A 345 6.56 12.08 19.37
CA GLU A 345 6.11 13.29 20.03
C GLU A 345 4.86 13.93 19.39
N GLY A 346 4.21 13.23 18.45
CA GLY A 346 3.04 13.75 17.77
C GLY A 346 3.34 14.79 16.68
N ARG A 347 4.62 15.07 16.39
CA ARG A 347 5.05 15.99 15.33
C ARG A 347 5.26 15.23 14.02
N THR A 348 5.03 15.89 12.89
CA THR A 348 5.40 15.33 11.59
C THR A 348 6.91 15.30 11.45
N GLU A 349 7.45 14.15 11.06
CA GLU A 349 8.86 13.89 10.79
C GLU A 349 9.01 13.21 9.42
N LEU A 350 10.18 13.36 8.83
CA LEU A 350 10.53 12.77 7.52
C LEU A 350 11.35 11.50 7.72
N PHE A 351 10.98 10.44 7.02
CA PHE A 351 11.63 9.14 7.11
C PHE A 351 12.18 8.74 5.74
N LEU A 352 13.47 8.44 5.71
CA LEU A 352 14.09 7.89 4.51
C LEU A 352 13.54 6.50 4.22
N THR A 353 13.29 6.22 2.96
CA THR A 353 12.82 4.95 2.42
C THR A 353 13.95 4.23 1.68
N ARG A 354 13.75 3.00 1.25
CA ARG A 354 14.72 2.28 0.41
C ARG A 354 15.00 2.97 -0.94
N PHE A 355 14.13 3.87 -1.35
CA PHE A 355 14.25 4.63 -2.59
C PHE A 355 14.87 6.02 -2.38
N SER A 356 15.06 6.43 -1.14
CA SER A 356 15.54 7.77 -0.84
C SER A 356 16.98 7.96 -1.29
N THR A 357 17.24 9.15 -1.81
CA THR A 357 18.59 9.69 -2.02
C THR A 357 18.73 11.00 -1.27
N VAL A 358 19.92 11.24 -0.75
CA VAL A 358 20.30 12.52 -0.14
C VAL A 358 21.51 13.03 -0.92
N THR A 359 21.39 14.22 -1.50
CA THR A 359 22.46 14.82 -2.30
C THR A 359 22.74 16.24 -1.84
N LYS A 360 24.03 16.61 -1.82
CA LYS A 360 24.42 18.00 -1.57
C LYS A 360 24.05 18.84 -2.80
N LYS A 361 23.46 19.98 -2.57
CA LYS A 361 23.20 20.98 -3.58
C LYS A 361 24.32 21.99 -3.59
N ASN A 362 24.92 22.18 -4.75
CA ASN A 362 26.01 23.15 -4.98
C ASN A 362 25.45 24.56 -5.15
#